data_dd2125102a51c573c0e6f169c9f61633
#
_entry.id   dd2125102a51c573c0e6f169c9f61633
#
_cell.length_a   1.000
_cell.length_b   1.000
_cell.length_c   1.000
_cell.angle_alpha   90.00
_cell.angle_beta   90.00
_cell.angle_gamma   90.00
#
_symmetry.space_group_name_H-M   'P 1'
#
loop_
_entity.id
_entity.type
_entity.pdbx_description
1 polymer ?
#
loop_
_entity_poly.entity_id
_entity_poly.type
_entity_poly.pdbx_seq_one_letter_code
_entity_poly.pdbx_strand_id
1 'polypeptide(L)'
;MKQLKIGNVTLPNRYILGPMAGVTDLPFRVLCKEQGAGLLCMEMVSAKAILYNNKNTESLLEIHPDEQPVSLQFFGSDPKIMSEMAKRVEERPFDIMDINMGCPVPKVVRNGEGSALMKNPKLVYEIVSAMVKAIDKPVTVKIRKGFDDSCINAGEIAKIIEEAGAAAVAVHGRTREQYYSGQADWDIIRQVKEAVSIPVIGNGDVTSPQKAEELVKQTGCDGIMIARGAQGNPWIFSEMITYEETGTLPERPGKEEVRDMMLRHARLQLKYKGEFIGIREMRKHVAWYTKGLKGSAKLREEINRVESYQELEELLFQRL
;
A
#
# COMPACT_ATOMS: atom_id res chain seq x y z
N MET A 1 -11.95 18.64 3.86
CA MET A 1 -10.95 17.70 3.25
C MET A 1 -10.87 17.91 1.74
N LYS A 2 -9.66 17.91 1.16
CA LYS A 2 -9.46 17.97 -0.30
C LYS A 2 -9.76 16.57 -0.88
N GLN A 3 -10.75 16.48 -1.76
CA GLN A 3 -11.04 15.25 -2.52
C GLN A 3 -9.94 15.03 -3.56
N LEU A 4 -9.57 13.77 -3.77
CA LEU A 4 -8.63 13.36 -4.81
C LEU A 4 -9.39 12.61 -5.90
N LYS A 5 -9.18 13.00 -7.16
CA LYS A 5 -9.77 12.32 -8.32
C LYS A 5 -8.66 11.64 -9.12
N ILE A 6 -8.82 10.35 -9.41
CA ILE A 6 -7.89 9.53 -10.22
C ILE A 6 -8.69 8.96 -11.39
N GLY A 7 -8.48 9.48 -12.59
CA GLY A 7 -9.32 9.16 -13.73
C GLY A 7 -10.78 9.53 -13.47
N ASN A 8 -11.68 8.54 -13.55
CA ASN A 8 -13.10 8.67 -13.23
C ASN A 8 -13.45 8.34 -11.77
N VAL A 9 -12.50 7.89 -10.96
CA VAL A 9 -12.70 7.53 -9.54
C VAL A 9 -12.46 8.73 -8.64
N THR A 10 -13.45 9.10 -7.83
CA THR A 10 -13.34 10.17 -6.83
C THR A 10 -13.17 9.54 -5.44
N LEU A 11 -12.06 9.83 -4.78
CA LEU A 11 -11.77 9.35 -3.44
C LEU A 11 -12.40 10.26 -2.38
N PRO A 12 -12.92 9.73 -1.27
CA PRO A 12 -13.51 10.53 -0.20
C PRO A 12 -12.49 11.48 0.45
N ASN A 13 -11.23 11.09 0.48
CA ASN A 13 -10.10 11.91 0.95
C ASN A 13 -8.80 11.48 0.23
N ARG A 14 -7.69 12.14 0.53
CA ARG A 14 -6.39 11.93 -0.12
C ARG A 14 -5.46 10.92 0.58
N TYR A 15 -5.90 10.24 1.64
CA TYR A 15 -5.10 9.29 2.42
C TYR A 15 -5.26 7.87 1.88
N ILE A 16 -4.16 7.28 1.45
CA ILE A 16 -4.14 6.01 0.70
C ILE A 16 -3.33 4.98 1.49
N LEU A 17 -3.89 3.80 1.71
CA LEU A 17 -3.12 2.66 2.22
C LEU A 17 -2.23 2.10 1.12
N GLY A 18 -0.91 2.15 1.31
CA GLY A 18 0.05 1.63 0.34
C GLY A 18 0.19 0.11 0.35
N PRO A 19 0.49 -0.51 -0.80
CA PRO A 19 0.62 -1.97 -0.90
C PRO A 19 1.86 -2.48 -0.16
N MET A 20 1.67 -3.49 0.68
CA MET A 20 2.74 -4.16 1.45
C MET A 20 2.49 -5.67 1.47
N ALA A 21 3.34 -6.44 0.77
CA ALA A 21 3.24 -7.89 0.71
C ALA A 21 3.28 -8.52 2.12
N GLY A 22 2.32 -9.39 2.40
CA GLY A 22 2.13 -10.02 3.71
C GLY A 22 1.57 -9.09 4.79
N VAL A 23 1.12 -7.89 4.47
CA VAL A 23 0.61 -6.89 5.44
C VAL A 23 -0.75 -6.33 5.03
N THR A 24 -0.87 -5.85 3.79
CA THR A 24 -2.12 -5.25 3.30
C THR A 24 -3.05 -6.30 2.68
N ASP A 25 -3.21 -7.40 3.42
CA ASP A 25 -4.20 -8.41 3.15
C ASP A 25 -5.63 -7.91 3.43
N LEU A 26 -6.63 -8.65 2.99
CA LEU A 26 -8.03 -8.25 3.14
C LEU A 26 -8.41 -7.90 4.58
N PRO A 27 -8.06 -8.69 5.62
CA PRO A 27 -8.32 -8.33 7.01
C PRO A 27 -7.80 -6.96 7.42
N PHE A 28 -6.55 -6.65 7.07
CA PHE A 28 -5.95 -5.38 7.44
C PHE A 28 -6.50 -4.20 6.62
N ARG A 29 -6.82 -4.42 5.34
CA ARG A 29 -7.46 -3.40 4.50
C ARG A 29 -8.82 -2.98 5.05
N VAL A 30 -9.66 -3.94 5.47
CA VAL A 30 -10.97 -3.65 6.09
C VAL A 30 -10.80 -2.75 7.31
N LEU A 31 -9.86 -3.06 8.21
CA LEU A 31 -9.60 -2.21 9.39
C LEU A 31 -9.15 -0.80 9.01
N CYS A 32 -8.28 -0.65 8.01
CA CYS A 32 -7.87 0.67 7.53
C CYS A 32 -9.02 1.44 6.88
N LYS A 33 -9.93 0.73 6.18
CA LYS A 33 -11.13 1.34 5.60
C LYS A 33 -12.08 1.87 6.68
N GLU A 34 -12.32 1.09 7.73
CA GLU A 34 -13.12 1.50 8.89
C GLU A 34 -12.55 2.74 9.59
N GLN A 35 -11.24 2.94 9.51
CA GLN A 35 -10.56 4.13 10.02
C GLN A 35 -10.50 5.28 9.00
N GLY A 36 -11.18 5.16 7.86
CA GLY A 36 -11.36 6.25 6.91
C GLY A 36 -10.30 6.34 5.81
N ALA A 37 -9.50 5.30 5.55
CA ALA A 37 -8.62 5.29 4.38
C ALA A 37 -9.40 5.58 3.08
N GLY A 38 -8.96 6.57 2.31
CA GLY A 38 -9.64 7.03 1.10
C GLY A 38 -9.50 6.07 -0.08
N LEU A 39 -8.38 5.33 -0.15
CA LEU A 39 -8.13 4.27 -1.12
C LEU A 39 -7.31 3.18 -0.44
N LEU A 40 -7.66 1.92 -0.71
CA LEU A 40 -6.92 0.76 -0.25
C LEU A 40 -6.15 0.14 -1.41
N CYS A 41 -4.81 0.00 -1.29
CA CYS A 41 -4.04 -0.76 -2.27
C CYS A 41 -3.85 -2.20 -1.80
N MET A 42 -4.25 -3.14 -2.64
CA MET A 42 -4.07 -4.57 -2.42
C MET A 42 -2.59 -4.95 -2.49
N GLU A 43 -2.25 -6.14 -2.00
CA GLU A 43 -0.92 -6.71 -2.22
C GLU A 43 -0.64 -6.90 -3.72
N MET A 44 0.63 -6.82 -4.11
CA MET A 44 0.99 -6.98 -5.51
C MET A 44 0.80 -8.42 -6.00
N VAL A 45 0.16 -8.58 -7.15
CA VAL A 45 -0.15 -9.84 -7.80
C VAL A 45 0.66 -10.00 -9.08
N SER A 46 1.29 -11.16 -9.27
CA SER A 46 2.02 -11.46 -10.51
C SER A 46 1.05 -11.73 -11.66
N ALA A 47 1.19 -10.98 -12.76
CA ALA A 47 0.42 -11.24 -13.98
C ALA A 47 0.69 -12.66 -14.52
N LYS A 48 1.93 -13.13 -14.45
CA LYS A 48 2.27 -14.52 -14.81
C LYS A 48 1.61 -15.55 -13.91
N ALA A 49 1.44 -15.26 -12.61
CA ALA A 49 0.76 -16.18 -11.70
C ALA A 49 -0.74 -16.33 -12.06
N ILE A 50 -1.38 -15.26 -12.51
CA ILE A 50 -2.75 -15.31 -13.03
C ILE A 50 -2.81 -16.11 -14.33
N LEU A 51 -1.88 -15.87 -15.25
CA LEU A 51 -1.79 -16.60 -16.53
C LEU A 51 -1.74 -18.12 -16.30
N TYR A 52 -0.92 -18.56 -15.36
CA TYR A 52 -0.75 -19.97 -15.03
C TYR A 52 -1.76 -20.54 -14.02
N ASN A 53 -2.82 -19.80 -13.68
CA ASN A 53 -3.87 -20.21 -12.73
C ASN A 53 -3.31 -20.69 -11.37
N ASN A 54 -2.33 -19.96 -10.83
CA ASN A 54 -1.76 -20.32 -9.54
C ASN A 54 -2.83 -20.20 -8.45
N LYS A 55 -3.11 -21.29 -7.73
CA LYS A 55 -4.18 -21.38 -6.72
C LYS A 55 -4.05 -20.34 -5.61
N ASN A 56 -2.82 -19.98 -5.23
CA ASN A 56 -2.60 -18.98 -4.17
C ASN A 56 -2.88 -17.53 -4.64
N THR A 57 -3.08 -17.32 -5.93
CA THR A 57 -3.35 -15.99 -6.48
C THR A 57 -4.79 -15.55 -6.22
N GLU A 58 -5.75 -16.48 -6.16
CA GLU A 58 -7.16 -16.17 -5.95
C GLU A 58 -7.42 -15.45 -4.62
N SER A 59 -6.79 -15.90 -3.53
CA SER A 59 -6.92 -15.26 -2.22
C SER A 59 -6.36 -13.82 -2.20
N LEU A 60 -5.36 -13.52 -3.05
CA LEU A 60 -4.82 -12.16 -3.20
C LEU A 60 -5.74 -11.24 -4.02
N LEU A 61 -6.66 -11.82 -4.81
CA LEU A 61 -7.63 -11.08 -5.62
C LEU A 61 -8.98 -10.89 -4.93
N GLU A 62 -9.13 -11.37 -3.70
CA GLU A 62 -10.35 -11.25 -2.92
C GLU A 62 -10.56 -9.80 -2.44
N ILE A 63 -11.77 -9.28 -2.62
CA ILE A 63 -12.17 -7.93 -2.28
C ILE A 63 -13.47 -7.98 -1.47
N HIS A 64 -13.49 -7.33 -0.32
CA HIS A 64 -14.72 -7.18 0.47
C HIS A 64 -15.56 -6.01 -0.08
N PRO A 65 -16.89 -6.12 -0.14
CA PRO A 65 -17.75 -5.03 -0.66
C PRO A 65 -17.52 -3.67 0.00
N ASP A 66 -17.21 -3.65 1.29
CA ASP A 66 -17.02 -2.42 2.07
C ASP A 66 -15.63 -1.79 1.88
N GLU A 67 -14.72 -2.41 1.12
CA GLU A 67 -13.37 -1.87 0.90
C GLU A 67 -13.33 -0.73 -0.12
N GLN A 68 -14.33 -0.60 -0.97
CA GLN A 68 -14.29 0.37 -2.08
C GLN A 68 -14.18 1.82 -1.60
N PRO A 69 -13.39 2.67 -2.32
CA PRO A 69 -12.60 2.32 -3.51
C PRO A 69 -11.33 1.53 -3.18
N VAL A 70 -11.00 0.56 -4.04
CA VAL A 70 -9.84 -0.32 -3.88
C VAL A 70 -9.02 -0.40 -5.17
N SER A 71 -7.71 -0.46 -5.02
CA SER A 71 -6.75 -0.59 -6.12
C SER A 71 -6.12 -1.98 -6.13
N LEU A 72 -6.25 -2.68 -7.26
CA LEU A 72 -5.58 -3.96 -7.52
C LEU A 72 -4.20 -3.68 -8.13
N GLN A 73 -3.13 -4.17 -7.48
CA GLN A 73 -1.78 -3.93 -7.96
C GLN A 73 -1.18 -5.15 -8.67
N PHE A 74 -0.77 -4.98 -9.93
CA PHE A 74 -0.06 -5.97 -10.72
C PHE A 74 1.45 -5.72 -10.76
N PHE A 75 2.23 -6.80 -10.91
CA PHE A 75 3.63 -6.72 -11.32
C PHE A 75 3.95 -7.74 -12.42
N GLY A 76 4.87 -7.37 -13.29
CA GLY A 76 5.33 -8.13 -14.44
C GLY A 76 6.22 -7.26 -15.32
N SER A 77 6.84 -7.87 -16.34
CA SER A 77 7.72 -7.18 -17.30
C SER A 77 7.37 -7.44 -18.76
N ASP A 78 6.28 -8.17 -19.03
CA ASP A 78 5.81 -8.46 -20.38
C ASP A 78 4.53 -7.66 -20.66
N PRO A 79 4.54 -6.67 -21.58
CA PRO A 79 3.38 -5.82 -21.87
C PRO A 79 2.14 -6.61 -22.30
N LYS A 80 2.33 -7.69 -23.08
CA LYS A 80 1.23 -8.52 -23.56
C LYS A 80 0.58 -9.30 -22.43
N ILE A 81 1.38 -9.98 -21.60
CA ILE A 81 0.87 -10.73 -20.45
C ILE A 81 0.18 -9.78 -19.46
N MET A 82 0.78 -8.62 -19.19
CA MET A 82 0.22 -7.62 -18.27
C MET A 82 -1.17 -7.14 -18.74
N SER A 83 -1.30 -6.78 -20.00
CA SER A 83 -2.56 -6.29 -20.58
C SER A 83 -3.63 -7.38 -20.71
N GLU A 84 -3.26 -8.58 -21.15
CA GLU A 84 -4.20 -9.71 -21.23
C GLU A 84 -4.74 -10.11 -19.84
N MET A 85 -3.87 -10.13 -18.82
CA MET A 85 -4.30 -10.48 -17.46
C MET A 85 -5.08 -9.35 -16.80
N ALA A 86 -4.77 -8.09 -17.09
CA ALA A 86 -5.60 -6.96 -16.65
C ALA A 86 -7.03 -7.08 -17.20
N LYS A 87 -7.16 -7.37 -18.49
CA LYS A 87 -8.47 -7.60 -19.15
C LYS A 87 -9.21 -8.79 -18.54
N ARG A 88 -8.50 -9.87 -18.25
CA ARG A 88 -9.08 -11.07 -17.65
C ARG A 88 -9.71 -10.83 -16.27
N VAL A 89 -9.17 -9.91 -15.47
CA VAL A 89 -9.66 -9.61 -14.12
C VAL A 89 -10.50 -8.35 -14.05
N GLU A 90 -10.75 -7.65 -15.15
CA GLU A 90 -11.42 -6.36 -15.19
C GLU A 90 -12.82 -6.36 -14.54
N GLU A 91 -13.56 -7.45 -14.68
CA GLU A 91 -14.90 -7.61 -14.11
C GLU A 91 -14.90 -7.72 -12.56
N ARG A 92 -13.74 -7.89 -11.93
CA ARG A 92 -13.65 -7.90 -10.47
C ARG A 92 -13.94 -6.52 -9.89
N PRO A 93 -14.43 -6.45 -8.64
CA PRO A 93 -14.92 -5.20 -8.04
C PRO A 93 -13.80 -4.27 -7.52
N PHE A 94 -12.66 -4.18 -8.21
CA PHE A 94 -11.67 -3.12 -7.95
C PHE A 94 -11.98 -1.87 -8.78
N ASP A 95 -11.54 -0.71 -8.30
CA ASP A 95 -11.82 0.58 -8.95
C ASP A 95 -10.65 1.07 -9.79
N ILE A 96 -9.42 0.76 -9.39
CA ILE A 96 -8.18 1.24 -10.02
C ILE A 96 -7.23 0.05 -10.24
N MET A 97 -6.60 -0.03 -11.41
CA MET A 97 -5.51 -0.96 -11.68
C MET A 97 -4.18 -0.24 -11.46
N ASP A 98 -3.37 -0.74 -10.53
CA ASP A 98 -2.04 -0.17 -10.26
C ASP A 98 -0.91 -1.07 -10.77
N ILE A 99 0.16 -0.47 -11.26
CA ILE A 99 1.34 -1.19 -11.75
C ILE A 99 2.50 -0.97 -10.78
N ASN A 100 3.05 -2.07 -10.26
CA ASN A 100 4.22 -2.02 -9.40
C ASN A 100 5.52 -1.87 -10.21
N MET A 101 6.13 -0.70 -10.15
CA MET A 101 7.47 -0.43 -10.69
C MET A 101 8.44 0.02 -9.60
N GLY A 102 8.17 -0.38 -8.33
CA GLY A 102 8.96 0.05 -7.18
C GLY A 102 9.40 -1.06 -6.23
N CYS A 103 8.98 -2.31 -6.41
CA CYS A 103 9.35 -3.42 -5.54
C CYS A 103 10.86 -3.66 -5.55
N PRO A 104 11.55 -3.62 -4.38
CA PRO A 104 13.00 -3.78 -4.32
C PRO A 104 13.46 -5.23 -4.13
N VAL A 105 12.52 -6.17 -3.95
CA VAL A 105 12.80 -7.57 -3.58
C VAL A 105 13.68 -8.24 -4.63
N PRO A 106 14.81 -8.88 -4.25
CA PRO A 106 15.76 -9.45 -5.21
C PRO A 106 15.17 -10.45 -6.21
N LYS A 107 14.19 -11.25 -5.78
CA LYS A 107 13.50 -12.22 -6.66
C LYS A 107 12.72 -11.50 -7.77
N VAL A 108 12.04 -10.40 -7.48
CA VAL A 108 11.28 -9.59 -8.44
C VAL A 108 12.23 -8.87 -9.38
N VAL A 109 13.26 -8.20 -8.81
CA VAL A 109 14.23 -7.41 -9.58
C VAL A 109 15.05 -8.28 -10.56
N ARG A 110 15.45 -9.49 -10.16
CA ARG A 110 16.18 -10.42 -11.04
C ARG A 110 15.38 -10.87 -12.26
N ASN A 111 14.06 -10.84 -12.18
CA ASN A 111 13.17 -11.13 -13.30
C ASN A 111 12.91 -9.91 -14.20
N GLY A 112 13.58 -8.79 -13.99
CA GLY A 112 13.35 -7.54 -14.72
C GLY A 112 12.04 -6.84 -14.35
N GLU A 113 11.44 -7.17 -13.19
CA GLU A 113 10.16 -6.69 -12.72
C GLU A 113 10.32 -5.68 -11.54
N GLY A 114 9.24 -5.02 -11.15
CA GLY A 114 9.26 -4.06 -10.05
C GLY A 114 10.20 -2.89 -10.33
N SER A 115 11.10 -2.57 -9.40
CA SER A 115 12.02 -1.43 -9.55
C SER A 115 13.05 -1.58 -10.68
N ALA A 116 13.27 -2.80 -11.20
CA ALA A 116 14.14 -3.00 -12.35
C ALA A 116 13.61 -2.32 -13.62
N LEU A 117 12.29 -2.15 -13.74
CA LEU A 117 11.64 -1.47 -14.87
C LEU A 117 12.09 -0.01 -15.00
N MET A 118 12.42 0.67 -13.91
CA MET A 118 12.90 2.05 -13.92
C MET A 118 14.21 2.23 -14.74
N LYS A 119 14.94 1.17 -14.99
CA LYS A 119 16.15 1.16 -15.85
C LYS A 119 15.83 1.05 -17.35
N ASN A 120 14.56 0.84 -17.69
CA ASN A 120 14.13 0.66 -19.09
C ASN A 120 12.88 1.53 -19.39
N PRO A 121 13.07 2.85 -19.62
CA PRO A 121 11.99 3.78 -19.91
C PRO A 121 11.08 3.35 -21.07
N LYS A 122 11.64 2.75 -22.11
CA LYS A 122 10.87 2.25 -23.24
C LYS A 122 9.89 1.15 -22.81
N LEU A 123 10.35 0.19 -22.01
CA LEU A 123 9.49 -0.90 -21.52
C LEU A 123 8.42 -0.38 -20.55
N VAL A 124 8.73 0.67 -19.77
CA VAL A 124 7.72 1.35 -18.93
C VAL A 124 6.58 1.88 -19.79
N TYR A 125 6.89 2.61 -20.87
CA TYR A 125 5.87 3.11 -21.80
C TYR A 125 5.05 1.96 -22.41
N GLU A 126 5.72 0.91 -22.91
CA GLU A 126 5.06 -0.23 -23.54
C GLU A 126 4.07 -0.94 -22.58
N ILE A 127 4.48 -1.19 -21.33
CA ILE A 127 3.62 -1.83 -20.31
C ILE A 127 2.42 -0.94 -19.99
N VAL A 128 2.65 0.33 -19.64
CA VAL A 128 1.59 1.24 -19.21
C VAL A 128 0.60 1.46 -20.36
N SER A 129 1.09 1.77 -21.58
CA SER A 129 0.25 1.98 -22.76
C SER A 129 -0.57 0.73 -23.12
N ALA A 130 0.01 -0.47 -22.98
CA ALA A 130 -0.71 -1.71 -23.25
C ALA A 130 -1.85 -1.93 -22.24
N MET A 131 -1.60 -1.67 -20.95
CA MET A 131 -2.62 -1.82 -19.91
C MET A 131 -3.72 -0.77 -20.01
N VAL A 132 -3.38 0.50 -20.26
CA VAL A 132 -4.36 1.59 -20.46
C VAL A 132 -5.30 1.30 -21.62
N LYS A 133 -4.79 0.70 -22.71
CA LYS A 133 -5.62 0.33 -23.87
C LYS A 133 -6.46 -0.92 -23.66
N ALA A 134 -6.09 -1.76 -22.70
CA ALA A 134 -6.74 -3.06 -22.49
C ALA A 134 -7.99 -3.00 -21.63
N ILE A 135 -8.08 -2.03 -20.70
CA ILE A 135 -9.16 -1.92 -19.70
C ILE A 135 -9.73 -0.51 -19.63
N ASP A 136 -11.00 -0.40 -19.23
CA ASP A 136 -11.69 0.89 -19.06
C ASP A 136 -11.44 1.54 -17.69
N LYS A 137 -10.96 0.77 -16.71
CA LYS A 137 -10.64 1.27 -15.38
C LYS A 137 -9.37 2.11 -15.40
N PRO A 138 -9.26 3.16 -14.55
CA PRO A 138 -8.05 3.96 -14.46
C PRO A 138 -6.82 3.11 -14.13
N VAL A 139 -5.73 3.35 -14.86
CA VAL A 139 -4.42 2.70 -14.62
C VAL A 139 -3.52 3.70 -13.90
N THR A 140 -2.91 3.28 -12.80
CA THR A 140 -1.90 4.05 -12.05
C THR A 140 -0.58 3.31 -11.99
N VAL A 141 0.49 4.00 -11.62
CA VAL A 141 1.81 3.39 -11.50
C VAL A 141 2.48 3.79 -10.21
N LYS A 142 3.06 2.82 -9.49
CA LYS A 142 3.85 3.10 -8.29
C LYS A 142 5.32 2.88 -8.57
N ILE A 143 6.12 3.96 -8.40
CA ILE A 143 7.57 4.00 -8.64
C ILE A 143 8.37 4.32 -7.37
N ARG A 144 9.70 4.25 -7.50
CA ARG A 144 10.67 4.81 -6.56
C ARG A 144 11.34 6.05 -7.15
N LYS A 145 12.23 6.74 -6.39
CA LYS A 145 13.00 7.88 -6.91
C LYS A 145 14.01 7.46 -7.99
N GLY A 146 14.40 6.18 -7.99
CA GLY A 146 15.33 5.57 -8.93
C GLY A 146 15.71 4.16 -8.51
N PHE A 147 16.59 3.53 -9.30
CA PHE A 147 17.10 2.20 -8.98
C PHE A 147 18.23 2.26 -7.92
N ASP A 148 19.21 3.12 -8.13
CA ASP A 148 20.35 3.41 -7.26
C ASP A 148 20.74 4.90 -7.38
N ASP A 149 21.78 5.32 -6.69
CA ASP A 149 22.21 6.72 -6.71
C ASP A 149 22.77 7.18 -8.07
N SER A 150 23.16 6.25 -8.95
CA SER A 150 23.58 6.53 -10.33
C SER A 150 22.41 6.61 -11.32
N CYS A 151 21.21 6.18 -10.90
CA CYS A 151 20.00 6.11 -11.71
C CYS A 151 18.80 6.66 -10.91
N ILE A 152 18.80 7.98 -10.68
CA ILE A 152 17.70 8.74 -10.09
C ILE A 152 16.92 9.38 -11.24
N ASN A 153 15.78 8.80 -11.61
CA ASN A 153 15.06 9.17 -12.82
C ASN A 153 13.53 9.25 -12.66
N ALA A 154 13.02 9.41 -11.43
CA ALA A 154 11.58 9.43 -11.19
C ALA A 154 10.83 10.48 -12.02
N GLY A 155 11.41 11.67 -12.24
CA GLY A 155 10.80 12.73 -13.05
C GLY A 155 10.66 12.35 -14.53
N GLU A 156 11.68 11.70 -15.12
CA GLU A 156 11.64 11.17 -16.47
C GLU A 156 10.59 10.06 -16.62
N ILE A 157 10.65 9.09 -15.71
CA ILE A 157 9.71 7.95 -15.69
C ILE A 157 8.26 8.43 -15.51
N ALA A 158 8.02 9.44 -14.67
CA ALA A 158 6.68 9.97 -14.46
C ALA A 158 6.10 10.64 -15.74
N LYS A 159 6.91 11.35 -16.51
CA LYS A 159 6.50 11.90 -17.81
C LYS A 159 6.12 10.79 -18.79
N ILE A 160 6.92 9.74 -18.86
CA ILE A 160 6.66 8.57 -19.73
C ILE A 160 5.35 7.87 -19.30
N ILE A 161 5.10 7.73 -18.00
CA ILE A 161 3.88 7.17 -17.43
C ILE A 161 2.66 8.01 -17.84
N GLU A 162 2.75 9.33 -17.75
CA GLU A 162 1.70 10.26 -18.18
C GLU A 162 1.46 10.17 -19.68
N GLU A 163 2.51 10.22 -20.52
CA GLU A 163 2.43 10.06 -21.97
C GLU A 163 1.81 8.72 -22.41
N ALA A 164 2.03 7.66 -21.62
CA ALA A 164 1.42 6.36 -21.85
C ALA A 164 -0.06 6.27 -21.44
N GLY A 165 -0.61 7.34 -20.81
CA GLY A 165 -2.03 7.48 -20.49
C GLY A 165 -2.41 7.06 -19.08
N ALA A 166 -1.47 6.92 -18.15
CA ALA A 166 -1.80 6.63 -16.75
C ALA A 166 -2.56 7.78 -16.09
N ALA A 167 -3.45 7.44 -15.15
CA ALA A 167 -4.32 8.38 -14.45
C ALA A 167 -3.69 9.01 -13.19
N ALA A 168 -2.63 8.43 -12.66
CA ALA A 168 -1.85 8.96 -11.52
C ALA A 168 -0.51 8.22 -11.37
N VAL A 169 0.42 8.83 -10.63
CA VAL A 169 1.69 8.21 -10.25
C VAL A 169 1.94 8.33 -8.75
N ALA A 170 2.31 7.22 -8.09
CA ALA A 170 2.74 7.21 -6.70
C ALA A 170 4.27 7.09 -6.62
N VAL A 171 4.91 7.98 -5.86
CA VAL A 171 6.38 8.09 -5.81
C VAL A 171 6.89 7.84 -4.40
N HIS A 172 7.67 6.79 -4.21
CA HIS A 172 8.42 6.57 -2.99
C HIS A 172 9.79 7.26 -3.08
N GLY A 173 10.07 8.20 -2.17
CA GLY A 173 11.29 9.02 -2.14
C GLY A 173 12.57 8.25 -1.77
N ARG A 174 12.69 6.96 -2.04
CA ARG A 174 13.90 6.14 -1.87
C ARG A 174 14.26 5.40 -3.14
N THR A 175 15.55 5.15 -3.36
CA THR A 175 15.99 4.23 -4.42
C THR A 175 15.68 2.78 -4.05
N ARG A 176 15.80 1.89 -5.04
CA ARG A 176 15.69 0.44 -4.79
C ARG A 176 16.78 -0.03 -3.81
N GLU A 177 18.01 0.47 -3.94
CA GLU A 177 19.12 0.05 -3.07
C GLU A 177 18.97 0.52 -1.63
N GLN A 178 18.41 1.70 -1.40
CA GLN A 178 18.10 2.17 -0.06
C GLN A 178 17.09 1.28 0.65
N TYR A 179 16.26 0.54 -0.07
CA TYR A 179 15.19 -0.28 0.51
C TYR A 179 14.28 0.54 1.44
N TYR A 180 14.64 0.61 2.73
CA TYR A 180 13.98 1.40 3.77
C TYR A 180 14.97 2.17 4.65
N SER A 181 16.27 2.13 4.32
CA SER A 181 17.31 2.84 5.07
C SER A 181 17.30 4.34 4.79
N GLY A 182 17.86 5.11 5.70
CA GLY A 182 17.91 6.58 5.61
C GLY A 182 16.51 7.22 5.66
N GLN A 183 16.39 8.42 5.12
CA GLN A 183 15.14 9.17 5.00
C GLN A 183 14.64 9.17 3.56
N ALA A 184 13.32 9.25 3.38
CA ALA A 184 12.73 9.45 2.08
C ALA A 184 13.03 10.88 1.58
N ASP A 185 13.52 10.98 0.38
CA ASP A 185 13.77 12.23 -0.31
C ASP A 185 12.43 12.79 -0.84
N TRP A 186 11.91 13.77 -0.14
CA TRP A 186 10.64 14.41 -0.55
C TRP A 186 10.84 15.43 -1.68
N ASP A 187 12.07 15.91 -1.90
CA ASP A 187 12.34 16.83 -3.00
C ASP A 187 12.10 16.17 -4.36
N ILE A 188 12.44 14.89 -4.52
CA ILE A 188 12.14 14.17 -5.76
C ILE A 188 10.62 14.05 -6.01
N ILE A 189 9.81 13.97 -4.95
CA ILE A 189 8.34 13.97 -5.09
C ILE A 189 7.85 15.33 -5.60
N ARG A 190 8.42 16.43 -5.08
CA ARG A 190 8.15 17.77 -5.59
C ARG A 190 8.54 17.90 -7.06
N GLN A 191 9.75 17.46 -7.44
CA GLN A 191 10.22 17.48 -8.82
C GLN A 191 9.27 16.68 -9.76
N VAL A 192 8.79 15.52 -9.32
CA VAL A 192 7.78 14.77 -10.09
C VAL A 192 6.48 15.56 -10.20
N LYS A 193 6.01 16.18 -9.10
CA LYS A 193 4.78 17.00 -9.13
C LYS A 193 4.88 18.18 -10.09
N GLU A 194 6.04 18.79 -10.20
CA GLU A 194 6.31 19.88 -11.15
C GLU A 194 6.45 19.39 -12.61
N ALA A 195 6.75 18.10 -12.81
CA ALA A 195 7.05 17.55 -14.13
C ALA A 195 5.83 16.99 -14.87
N VAL A 196 4.72 16.68 -14.17
CA VAL A 196 3.51 16.06 -14.74
C VAL A 196 2.23 16.78 -14.30
N SER A 197 1.17 16.62 -15.09
CA SER A 197 -0.15 17.19 -14.83
C SER A 197 -1.09 16.21 -14.11
N ILE A 198 -0.85 14.89 -14.25
CA ILE A 198 -1.61 13.87 -13.54
C ILE A 198 -1.39 13.95 -12.03
N PRO A 199 -2.33 13.48 -11.20
CA PRO A 199 -2.16 13.42 -9.75
C PRO A 199 -0.89 12.69 -9.33
N VAL A 200 -0.14 13.31 -8.40
CA VAL A 200 1.06 12.73 -7.78
C VAL A 200 0.76 12.34 -6.34
N ILE A 201 1.02 11.09 -5.99
CA ILE A 201 0.82 10.53 -4.66
C ILE A 201 2.18 10.38 -3.98
N GLY A 202 2.42 11.20 -2.95
CA GLY A 202 3.67 11.16 -2.18
C GLY A 202 3.72 9.97 -1.22
N ASN A 203 4.85 9.27 -1.17
CA ASN A 203 5.08 8.13 -0.29
C ASN A 203 6.47 8.15 0.33
N GLY A 204 6.54 7.82 1.61
CA GLY A 204 7.78 7.65 2.38
C GLY A 204 7.77 8.43 3.69
N ASP A 205 8.04 7.74 4.79
CA ASP A 205 8.22 8.25 6.16
C ASP A 205 7.03 9.04 6.75
N VAL A 206 5.84 8.83 6.21
CA VAL A 206 4.59 9.38 6.77
C VAL A 206 4.14 8.47 7.90
N THR A 207 4.34 8.92 9.13
CA THR A 207 4.10 8.16 10.36
C THR A 207 3.21 8.91 11.37
N SER A 208 2.78 10.12 11.02
CA SER A 208 1.87 10.95 11.83
C SER A 208 1.13 11.96 10.94
N PRO A 209 0.04 12.56 11.44
CA PRO A 209 -0.67 13.65 10.76
C PRO A 209 0.23 14.84 10.41
N GLN A 210 1.13 15.23 11.32
CA GLN A 210 2.06 16.33 11.06
C GLN A 210 3.02 16.01 9.91
N LYS A 211 3.51 14.76 9.83
CA LYS A 211 4.36 14.31 8.72
C LYS A 211 3.60 14.28 7.39
N ALA A 212 2.32 13.98 7.42
CA ALA A 212 1.46 14.07 6.23
C ALA A 212 1.30 15.52 5.75
N GLU A 213 1.04 16.45 6.68
CA GLU A 213 0.95 17.88 6.39
C GLU A 213 2.29 18.43 5.86
N GLU A 214 3.40 18.07 6.51
CA GLU A 214 4.75 18.48 6.09
C GLU A 214 5.07 17.98 4.67
N LEU A 215 4.78 16.72 4.35
CA LEU A 215 4.95 16.18 3.01
C LEU A 215 4.22 17.03 1.96
N VAL A 216 2.93 17.32 2.20
CA VAL A 216 2.14 18.13 1.26
C VAL A 216 2.69 19.54 1.12
N LYS A 217 3.08 20.20 2.23
CA LYS A 217 3.66 21.55 2.22
C LYS A 217 4.96 21.60 1.42
N GLN A 218 5.81 20.58 1.54
CA GLN A 218 7.10 20.53 0.86
C GLN A 218 6.99 20.13 -0.62
N THR A 219 6.04 19.26 -0.96
CA THR A 219 6.01 18.62 -2.29
C THR A 219 4.89 19.10 -3.19
N GLY A 220 3.80 19.62 -2.62
CA GLY A 220 2.58 19.94 -3.36
C GLY A 220 1.84 18.71 -3.89
N CYS A 221 2.18 17.47 -3.45
CA CYS A 221 1.53 16.26 -3.91
C CYS A 221 0.01 16.27 -3.63
N ASP A 222 -0.75 15.57 -4.48
CA ASP A 222 -2.21 15.56 -4.45
C ASP A 222 -2.75 14.54 -3.45
N GLY A 223 -2.08 13.38 -3.33
CA GLY A 223 -2.40 12.30 -2.41
C GLY A 223 -1.23 11.90 -1.54
N ILE A 224 -1.52 11.21 -0.45
CA ILE A 224 -0.53 10.74 0.54
C ILE A 224 -0.70 9.23 0.70
N MET A 225 0.35 8.48 0.38
CA MET A 225 0.35 7.03 0.56
C MET A 225 1.08 6.65 1.84
N ILE A 226 0.35 6.01 2.76
CA ILE A 226 0.84 5.53 4.03
C ILE A 226 1.07 4.00 3.91
N ALA A 227 2.28 3.54 4.18
CA ALA A 227 2.62 2.12 4.23
C ALA A 227 3.00 1.72 5.67
N ARG A 228 4.29 1.73 6.00
CA ARG A 228 4.79 1.32 7.33
C ARG A 228 4.19 2.11 8.50
N GLY A 229 3.74 3.34 8.27
CA GLY A 229 3.05 4.14 9.30
C GLY A 229 1.71 3.56 9.75
N ALA A 230 1.07 2.72 8.92
CA ALA A 230 -0.17 2.03 9.25
C ALA A 230 0.04 0.68 9.95
N GLN A 231 1.27 0.13 9.96
CA GLN A 231 1.54 -1.16 10.60
C GLN A 231 1.29 -1.11 12.12
N GLY A 232 0.31 -1.87 12.59
CA GLY A 232 -0.15 -1.83 13.98
C GLY A 232 -0.81 -0.51 14.38
N ASN A 233 -1.16 0.34 13.42
CA ASN A 233 -1.80 1.63 13.62
C ASN A 233 -2.80 1.95 12.49
N PRO A 234 -3.90 1.21 12.34
CA PRO A 234 -4.92 1.56 11.35
C PRO A 234 -5.57 2.92 11.65
N TRP A 235 -5.59 3.38 12.89
CA TRP A 235 -6.11 4.68 13.32
C TRP A 235 -5.40 5.88 12.67
N ILE A 236 -4.22 5.69 12.08
CA ILE A 236 -3.47 6.76 11.41
C ILE A 236 -4.32 7.50 10.37
N PHE A 237 -5.29 6.83 9.74
CA PHE A 237 -6.19 7.45 8.77
C PHE A 237 -7.20 8.37 9.43
N SER A 238 -7.87 7.93 10.50
CA SER A 238 -8.79 8.77 11.27
C SER A 238 -8.05 9.91 11.98
N GLU A 239 -6.83 9.67 12.48
CA GLU A 239 -5.98 10.71 13.06
C GLU A 239 -5.65 11.81 12.04
N MET A 240 -5.32 11.44 10.79
CA MET A 240 -5.03 12.40 9.72
C MET A 240 -6.26 13.20 9.31
N ILE A 241 -7.41 12.56 9.20
CA ILE A 241 -8.68 13.21 8.88
C ILE A 241 -9.03 14.23 9.96
N THR A 242 -9.03 13.82 11.23
CA THR A 242 -9.34 14.69 12.37
C THR A 242 -8.37 15.88 12.44
N TYR A 243 -7.07 15.64 12.24
CA TYR A 243 -6.06 16.69 12.26
C TYR A 243 -6.24 17.68 11.09
N GLU A 244 -6.55 17.20 9.89
CA GLU A 244 -6.81 18.08 8.73
C GLU A 244 -8.04 18.96 8.94
N GLU A 245 -9.08 18.42 9.62
CA GLU A 245 -10.34 19.13 9.86
C GLU A 245 -10.27 20.11 11.04
N THR A 246 -9.58 19.74 12.11
CA THR A 246 -9.63 20.47 13.39
C THR A 246 -8.32 21.17 13.76
N GLY A 247 -7.21 20.81 13.11
CA GLY A 247 -5.86 21.23 13.50
C GLY A 247 -5.37 20.60 14.82
N THR A 248 -6.13 19.67 15.41
CA THR A 248 -5.86 19.07 16.72
C THR A 248 -5.59 17.57 16.54
N LEU A 249 -4.56 17.07 17.22
CA LEU A 249 -4.31 15.63 17.26
C LEU A 249 -5.34 14.97 18.18
N PRO A 250 -6.03 13.91 17.72
CA PRO A 250 -6.86 13.10 18.60
C PRO A 250 -5.99 12.38 19.64
N GLU A 251 -6.60 11.99 20.74
CA GLU A 251 -5.96 11.10 21.70
C GLU A 251 -5.63 9.76 21.05
N ARG A 252 -4.47 9.22 21.39
CA ARG A 252 -4.08 7.89 20.91
C ARG A 252 -4.94 6.82 21.58
N PRO A 253 -5.24 5.71 20.88
CA PRO A 253 -6.03 4.62 21.44
C PRO A 253 -5.39 4.08 22.72
N GLY A 254 -6.23 3.88 23.74
CA GLY A 254 -5.83 3.25 24.99
C GLY A 254 -5.51 1.77 24.83
N LYS A 255 -4.97 1.14 25.87
CA LYS A 255 -4.59 -0.28 25.84
C LYS A 255 -5.78 -1.21 25.52
N GLU A 256 -6.95 -0.91 26.06
CA GLU A 256 -8.18 -1.68 25.83
C GLU A 256 -8.60 -1.60 24.36
N GLU A 257 -8.58 -0.42 23.79
CA GLU A 257 -8.92 -0.20 22.38
C GLU A 257 -7.92 -0.89 21.45
N VAL A 258 -6.62 -0.85 21.78
CA VAL A 258 -5.58 -1.57 21.03
C VAL A 258 -5.79 -3.08 21.10
N ARG A 259 -6.12 -3.61 22.31
CA ARG A 259 -6.46 -5.03 22.50
C ARG A 259 -7.66 -5.43 21.65
N ASP A 260 -8.73 -4.66 21.70
CA ASP A 260 -9.98 -4.97 21.01
C ASP A 260 -9.80 -4.91 19.48
N MET A 261 -8.99 -3.97 18.99
CA MET A 261 -8.58 -3.92 17.57
C MET A 261 -7.77 -5.16 17.18
N MET A 262 -6.83 -5.62 18.00
CA MET A 262 -6.07 -6.85 17.72
C MET A 262 -6.97 -8.07 17.69
N LEU A 263 -7.93 -8.20 18.59
CA LEU A 263 -8.91 -9.29 18.61
C LEU A 263 -9.83 -9.23 17.38
N ARG A 264 -10.27 -8.04 16.97
CA ARG A 264 -11.02 -7.83 15.73
C ARG A 264 -10.20 -8.26 14.51
N HIS A 265 -8.94 -7.83 14.43
CA HIS A 265 -8.03 -8.23 13.37
C HIS A 265 -7.87 -9.75 13.30
N ALA A 266 -7.65 -10.39 14.45
CA ALA A 266 -7.55 -11.84 14.53
C ALA A 266 -8.81 -12.54 14.03
N ARG A 267 -10.01 -12.09 14.42
CA ARG A 267 -11.27 -12.67 13.93
C ARG A 267 -11.41 -12.57 12.41
N LEU A 268 -10.99 -11.45 11.82
CA LEU A 268 -10.96 -11.29 10.36
C LEU A 268 -9.95 -12.24 9.72
N GLN A 269 -8.74 -12.38 10.29
CA GLN A 269 -7.74 -13.34 9.82
C GLN A 269 -8.27 -14.78 9.83
N LEU A 270 -8.95 -15.17 10.92
CA LEU A 270 -9.56 -16.50 11.03
C LEU A 270 -10.65 -16.71 9.97
N LYS A 271 -11.50 -15.69 9.77
CA LYS A 271 -12.59 -15.74 8.79
C LYS A 271 -12.08 -16.00 7.36
N TYR A 272 -11.00 -15.34 6.96
CA TYR A 272 -10.51 -15.36 5.57
C TYR A 272 -9.40 -16.37 5.32
N LYS A 273 -8.63 -16.76 6.34
CA LYS A 273 -7.45 -17.63 6.17
C LYS A 273 -7.49 -18.92 7.02
N GLY A 274 -8.49 -19.03 7.88
CA GLY A 274 -8.55 -20.09 8.89
C GLY A 274 -7.59 -19.87 10.06
N GLU A 275 -7.79 -20.60 11.16
CA GLU A 275 -7.09 -20.36 12.42
C GLU A 275 -5.59 -20.62 12.31
N PHE A 276 -5.20 -21.71 11.66
CA PHE A 276 -3.79 -22.10 11.53
C PHE A 276 -2.91 -21.03 10.88
N ILE A 277 -3.37 -20.42 9.78
CA ILE A 277 -2.65 -19.35 9.08
C ILE A 277 -2.86 -18.03 9.79
N GLY A 278 -4.10 -17.70 10.13
CA GLY A 278 -4.49 -16.42 10.71
C GLY A 278 -3.75 -16.09 12.00
N ILE A 279 -3.65 -17.04 12.93
CA ILE A 279 -2.94 -16.83 14.20
C ILE A 279 -1.43 -16.63 13.96
N ARG A 280 -0.82 -17.39 13.07
CA ARG A 280 0.61 -17.22 12.74
C ARG A 280 0.91 -15.85 12.11
N GLU A 281 0.02 -15.38 11.27
CA GLU A 281 0.14 -14.03 10.71
C GLU A 281 -0.12 -12.93 11.73
N MET A 282 -1.03 -13.14 12.69
CA MET A 282 -1.26 -12.19 13.78
C MET A 282 -0.03 -11.94 14.65
N ARG A 283 0.90 -12.88 14.79
CA ARG A 283 2.12 -12.70 15.60
C ARG A 283 2.89 -11.44 15.23
N LYS A 284 3.08 -11.18 13.93
CA LYS A 284 3.74 -9.95 13.47
C LYS A 284 2.90 -8.69 13.72
N HIS A 285 1.56 -8.79 13.53
CA HIS A 285 0.66 -7.67 13.75
C HIS A 285 0.60 -7.28 15.23
N VAL A 286 0.50 -8.25 16.15
CA VAL A 286 0.55 -7.98 17.60
C VAL A 286 1.86 -7.27 17.98
N ALA A 287 3.01 -7.69 17.40
CA ALA A 287 4.27 -7.02 17.64
C ALA A 287 4.27 -5.56 17.18
N TRP A 288 3.60 -5.23 16.08
CA TRP A 288 3.46 -3.85 15.60
C TRP A 288 2.47 -3.04 16.44
N TYR A 289 1.28 -3.56 16.75
CA TYR A 289 0.28 -2.89 17.61
C TYR A 289 0.84 -2.53 18.98
N THR A 290 1.69 -3.37 19.53
CA THR A 290 2.25 -3.19 20.87
C THR A 290 3.59 -2.46 20.90
N LYS A 291 4.06 -1.97 19.76
CA LYS A 291 5.30 -1.19 19.68
C LYS A 291 5.17 0.11 20.49
N GLY A 292 6.07 0.27 21.47
CA GLY A 292 6.08 1.45 22.35
C GLY A 292 5.17 1.36 23.57
N LEU A 293 4.33 0.34 23.70
CA LEU A 293 3.55 0.12 24.91
C LEU A 293 4.43 -0.40 26.06
N LYS A 294 4.27 0.19 27.25
CA LYS A 294 4.99 -0.24 28.45
C LYS A 294 4.60 -1.69 28.81
N GLY A 295 5.60 -2.55 29.00
CA GLY A 295 5.38 -3.96 29.36
C GLY A 295 5.20 -4.90 28.16
N SER A 296 5.19 -4.42 26.92
CA SER A 296 4.94 -5.23 25.72
C SER A 296 6.07 -6.17 25.31
N ALA A 297 7.27 -6.09 25.91
CA ALA A 297 8.39 -6.96 25.55
C ALA A 297 8.06 -8.45 25.81
N LYS A 298 7.48 -8.76 26.97
CA LYS A 298 7.06 -10.12 27.34
C LYS A 298 5.94 -10.62 26.43
N LEU A 299 4.95 -9.77 26.11
CA LEU A 299 3.90 -10.12 25.16
C LEU A 299 4.48 -10.48 23.79
N ARG A 300 5.47 -9.73 23.27
CA ARG A 300 6.13 -10.03 21.98
C ARG A 300 6.93 -11.32 21.98
N GLU A 301 7.40 -11.78 23.13
CA GLU A 301 8.05 -13.09 23.27
C GLU A 301 7.00 -14.21 23.28
N GLU A 302 5.96 -14.07 24.10
CA GLU A 302 4.93 -15.07 24.32
C GLU A 302 4.05 -15.30 23.08
N ILE A 303 3.76 -14.22 22.30
CA ILE A 303 2.93 -14.30 21.08
C ILE A 303 3.45 -15.30 20.04
N ASN A 304 4.76 -15.54 20.00
CA ASN A 304 5.35 -16.48 19.05
C ASN A 304 4.96 -17.95 19.31
N ARG A 305 4.43 -18.26 20.49
CA ARG A 305 4.02 -19.60 20.92
C ARG A 305 2.52 -19.82 20.78
N VAL A 306 1.74 -18.75 20.59
CA VAL A 306 0.28 -18.80 20.47
C VAL A 306 -0.11 -19.52 19.18
N GLU A 307 -1.02 -20.50 19.29
CA GLU A 307 -1.47 -21.35 18.18
C GLU A 307 -2.98 -21.28 17.90
N SER A 308 -3.77 -20.76 18.86
CA SER A 308 -5.22 -20.62 18.74
C SER A 308 -5.70 -19.20 19.06
N TYR A 309 -6.93 -18.88 18.62
CA TYR A 309 -7.58 -17.60 18.95
C TYR A 309 -7.79 -17.47 20.46
N GLN A 310 -8.18 -18.54 21.13
CA GLN A 310 -8.40 -18.54 22.56
C GLN A 310 -7.11 -18.17 23.33
N GLU A 311 -5.99 -18.81 22.98
CA GLU A 311 -4.68 -18.48 23.58
C GLU A 311 -4.28 -17.02 23.32
N LEU A 312 -4.55 -16.51 22.10
CA LEU A 312 -4.31 -15.10 21.79
C LEU A 312 -5.12 -14.18 22.68
N GLU A 313 -6.41 -14.44 22.80
CA GLU A 313 -7.34 -13.65 23.61
C GLU A 313 -6.92 -13.64 25.10
N GLU A 314 -6.67 -14.81 25.69
CA GLU A 314 -6.19 -14.94 27.05
C GLU A 314 -4.87 -14.18 27.27
N LEU A 315 -3.91 -14.33 26.37
CA LEU A 315 -2.62 -13.62 26.43
C LEU A 315 -2.80 -12.10 26.39
N LEU A 316 -3.65 -11.58 25.51
CA LEU A 316 -3.89 -10.14 25.38
C LEU A 316 -4.57 -9.57 26.63
N PHE A 317 -5.55 -10.26 27.22
CA PHE A 317 -6.17 -9.83 28.47
C PHE A 317 -5.24 -9.87 29.69
N GLN A 318 -4.26 -10.78 29.70
CA GLN A 318 -3.27 -10.86 30.77
C GLN A 318 -2.19 -9.77 30.69
N ARG A 319 -1.90 -9.24 29.49
CA ARG A 319 -0.73 -8.37 29.24
C ARG A 319 -1.06 -6.90 28.94
N LEU A 320 -2.28 -6.59 28.59
CA LEU A 320 -2.77 -5.24 28.27
C LEU A 320 -3.85 -4.78 29.21
#